data_d3174fe63d1e60fb3e0e5c51e15b2523
#
_entry.id   d3174fe63d1e60fb3e0e5c51e15b2523
#
_cell.length_a   1.000
_cell.length_b   1.000
_cell.length_c   1.000
_cell.angle_alpha   90.00
_cell.angle_beta   90.00
_cell.angle_gamma   90.00
#
_symmetry.space_group_name_H-M   'P 1'
#
loop_
_entity.id
_entity.type
_entity.pdbx_description
1 polymer ?
#
loop_
_entity_poly.entity_id
_entity_poly.type
_entity_poly.pdbx_seq_one_letter_code
_entity_poly.pdbx_strand_id
1 'polypeptide(L)'
;MSTVNSYIAELREVTKRFEEKTVLDHVSLKVRSQERLVILGQSGSGKSTILRLILGILMPDEGSVFFKQFEITRLPGRKLQRIRRHIGMVYQYSALLSSRTVRDNIALPLEELTDKSRKEIDKIVDEKLELVGMKDSKNLMPSELSGGMKKRVSLARALVLEPELILFDEPVAGLDPVMASVIDELVINLSEKSKVTCVIVTHEMDSAFRIATRMAMLYHGKIIEEGTPEEMKKSRNPVVSQFLTGSTEGPILEETKDAITT
;
A
#
# COMPACT_ATOMS: atom_id res chain seq x y z
N MET A 1 -9.77 -25.98 18.80
CA MET A 1 -8.60 -25.37 18.14
C MET A 1 -9.14 -24.30 17.20
N SER A 2 -9.05 -23.04 17.60
CA SER A 2 -9.49 -21.92 16.75
C SER A 2 -8.51 -21.85 15.56
N THR A 3 -9.02 -22.01 14.36
CA THR A 3 -8.29 -21.75 13.11
C THR A 3 -7.78 -20.32 13.17
N VAL A 4 -6.47 -20.17 13.40
CA VAL A 4 -5.79 -18.88 13.28
C VAL A 4 -6.08 -18.40 11.86
N ASN A 5 -6.80 -17.27 11.74
CA ASN A 5 -7.14 -16.71 10.45
C ASN A 5 -5.81 -16.34 9.77
N SER A 6 -5.40 -17.09 8.77
CA SER A 6 -4.11 -16.92 8.08
C SER A 6 -4.05 -15.63 7.26
N TYR A 7 -5.17 -14.90 7.20
CA TYR A 7 -5.31 -13.66 6.43
C TYR A 7 -5.40 -12.45 7.36
N ILE A 8 -4.59 -11.42 7.08
CA ILE A 8 -4.59 -10.16 7.82
C ILE A 8 -5.63 -9.18 7.29
N ALA A 9 -5.90 -9.22 5.99
CA ALA A 9 -6.96 -8.45 5.36
C ALA A 9 -7.67 -9.29 4.30
N GLU A 10 -8.97 -9.03 4.09
CA GLU A 10 -9.77 -9.73 3.09
C GLU A 10 -10.86 -8.81 2.55
N LEU A 11 -11.00 -8.79 1.22
CA LEU A 11 -12.14 -8.26 0.50
C LEU A 11 -12.98 -9.45 0.04
N ARG A 12 -14.31 -9.38 0.23
CA ARG A 12 -15.27 -10.40 -0.22
C ARG A 12 -16.33 -9.76 -1.07
N GLU A 13 -16.32 -10.09 -2.36
CA GLU A 13 -17.29 -9.64 -3.37
C GLU A 13 -17.51 -8.12 -3.32
N VAL A 14 -16.41 -7.37 -3.21
CA VAL A 14 -16.45 -5.92 -3.01
C VAL A 14 -16.72 -5.20 -4.32
N THR A 15 -17.82 -4.46 -4.36
CA THR A 15 -18.14 -3.51 -5.42
C THR A 15 -18.01 -2.09 -4.91
N LYS A 16 -17.33 -1.24 -5.69
CA LYS A 16 -17.24 0.20 -5.40
C LYS A 16 -17.54 1.03 -6.62
N ARG A 17 -18.50 1.94 -6.46
CA ARG A 17 -18.92 2.89 -7.49
C ARG A 17 -18.57 4.31 -7.05
N PHE A 18 -18.25 5.15 -7.99
CA PHE A 18 -18.16 6.60 -7.83
C PHE A 18 -19.04 7.22 -8.91
N GLU A 19 -20.12 7.87 -8.49
CA GLU A 19 -21.19 8.31 -9.37
C GLU A 19 -21.70 7.14 -10.22
N GLU A 20 -21.63 7.22 -11.54
CA GLU A 20 -22.06 6.14 -12.45
C GLU A 20 -20.97 5.13 -12.79
N LYS A 21 -19.70 5.41 -12.39
CA LYS A 21 -18.56 4.56 -12.74
C LYS A 21 -18.33 3.48 -11.69
N THR A 22 -18.44 2.21 -12.09
CA THR A 22 -17.97 1.08 -11.27
C THR A 22 -16.45 1.00 -11.37
N VAL A 23 -15.76 1.18 -10.22
CA VAL A 23 -14.29 1.14 -10.13
C VAL A 23 -13.79 -0.21 -9.66
N LEU A 24 -14.54 -0.89 -8.78
CA LEU A 24 -14.31 -2.27 -8.39
C LEU A 24 -15.61 -3.05 -8.58
N ASP A 25 -15.53 -4.23 -9.18
CA ASP A 25 -16.65 -5.08 -9.54
C ASP A 25 -16.45 -6.49 -8.95
N HIS A 26 -17.16 -6.80 -7.86
CA HIS A 26 -17.13 -8.08 -7.13
C HIS A 26 -15.70 -8.56 -6.81
N VAL A 27 -14.83 -7.64 -6.38
CA VAL A 27 -13.44 -7.97 -6.06
C VAL A 27 -13.37 -8.80 -4.79
N SER A 28 -12.78 -9.99 -4.92
CA SER A 28 -12.40 -10.85 -3.79
C SER A 28 -10.89 -10.97 -3.75
N LEU A 29 -10.27 -10.58 -2.63
CA LEU A 29 -8.82 -10.58 -2.45
C LEU A 29 -8.47 -10.92 -1.00
N LYS A 30 -7.57 -11.87 -0.81
CA LYS A 30 -7.07 -12.25 0.51
C LYS A 30 -5.61 -11.87 0.67
N VAL A 31 -5.28 -11.20 1.77
CA VAL A 31 -3.90 -10.83 2.13
C VAL A 31 -3.42 -11.74 3.24
N ARG A 32 -2.39 -12.54 2.97
CA ARG A 32 -1.81 -13.46 3.97
C ARG A 32 -0.93 -12.70 4.95
N SER A 33 -0.83 -13.18 6.18
CA SER A 33 0.10 -12.59 7.15
C SER A 33 1.55 -12.76 6.68
N GLN A 34 2.35 -11.72 6.85
CA GLN A 34 3.79 -11.66 6.53
C GLN A 34 4.11 -11.79 5.03
N GLU A 35 3.14 -11.65 4.12
CA GLU A 35 3.43 -11.57 2.69
C GLU A 35 3.70 -10.13 2.24
N ARG A 36 4.33 -10.01 1.09
CA ARG A 36 4.41 -8.79 0.30
C ARG A 36 3.55 -8.99 -0.93
N LEU A 37 2.29 -8.57 -0.83
CA LEU A 37 1.34 -8.62 -1.95
C LEU A 37 1.47 -7.35 -2.79
N VAL A 38 1.80 -7.51 -4.06
CA VAL A 38 1.82 -6.42 -5.03
C VAL A 38 0.58 -6.49 -5.91
N ILE A 39 -0.19 -5.40 -5.95
CA ILE A 39 -1.36 -5.25 -6.83
C ILE A 39 -0.95 -4.41 -8.02
N LEU A 40 -0.96 -5.02 -9.20
CA LEU A 40 -0.65 -4.41 -10.48
C LEU A 40 -1.92 -3.93 -11.19
N GLY A 41 -1.75 -3.02 -12.14
CA GLY A 41 -2.83 -2.56 -13.00
C GLY A 41 -2.59 -1.16 -13.54
N GLN A 42 -3.33 -0.80 -14.59
CA GLN A 42 -3.24 0.52 -15.22
C GLN A 42 -3.54 1.65 -14.23
N SER A 43 -3.09 2.87 -14.56
CA SER A 43 -3.51 4.07 -13.83
C SER A 43 -5.05 4.19 -13.88
N GLY A 44 -5.66 4.51 -12.74
CA GLY A 44 -7.12 4.61 -12.63
C GLY A 44 -7.88 3.27 -12.56
N SER A 45 -7.22 2.10 -12.52
CA SER A 45 -7.88 0.79 -12.42
C SER A 45 -8.54 0.48 -11.06
N GLY A 46 -8.31 1.31 -10.04
CA GLY A 46 -8.90 1.10 -8.70
C GLY A 46 -7.93 0.60 -7.63
N LYS A 47 -6.62 0.50 -7.91
CA LYS A 47 -5.62 0.00 -6.94
C LYS A 47 -5.63 0.77 -5.62
N SER A 48 -5.54 2.10 -5.67
CA SER A 48 -5.60 2.95 -4.45
C SER A 48 -6.96 2.86 -3.75
N THR A 49 -8.03 2.53 -4.49
CA THR A 49 -9.36 2.28 -3.92
C THR A 49 -9.34 1.04 -3.02
N ILE A 50 -8.66 -0.04 -3.43
CA ILE A 50 -8.46 -1.23 -2.59
C ILE A 50 -7.76 -0.87 -1.28
N LEU A 51 -6.68 -0.07 -1.33
CA LEU A 51 -5.97 0.34 -0.11
C LEU A 51 -6.88 1.16 0.82
N ARG A 52 -7.66 2.09 0.27
CA ARG A 52 -8.59 2.93 1.04
C ARG A 52 -9.72 2.12 1.69
N LEU A 53 -10.18 1.07 1.02
CA LEU A 53 -11.15 0.12 1.57
C LEU A 53 -10.55 -0.70 2.72
N ILE A 54 -9.33 -1.24 2.56
CA ILE A 54 -8.63 -1.97 3.63
C ILE A 54 -8.37 -1.06 4.85
N LEU A 55 -8.00 0.19 4.62
CA LEU A 55 -7.82 1.19 5.69
C LEU A 55 -9.15 1.63 6.32
N GLY A 56 -10.29 1.33 5.68
CA GLY A 56 -11.63 1.70 6.15
C GLY A 56 -11.93 3.20 6.07
N ILE A 57 -11.16 4.00 5.30
CA ILE A 57 -11.47 5.40 5.01
C ILE A 57 -12.48 5.54 3.86
N LEU A 58 -12.67 4.47 3.12
CA LEU A 58 -13.70 4.31 2.11
C LEU A 58 -14.51 3.05 2.43
N MET A 59 -15.82 3.10 2.22
CA MET A 59 -16.69 1.95 2.38
C MET A 59 -17.11 1.41 1.01
N PRO A 60 -17.23 0.10 0.84
CA PRO A 60 -17.78 -0.49 -0.38
C PRO A 60 -19.28 -0.20 -0.50
N ASP A 61 -19.80 -0.28 -1.72
CA ASP A 61 -21.24 -0.19 -1.97
C ASP A 61 -21.89 -1.57 -1.79
N GLU A 62 -21.14 -2.65 -2.12
CA GLU A 62 -21.54 -4.04 -1.91
C GLU A 62 -20.35 -4.87 -1.42
N GLY A 63 -20.62 -5.99 -0.77
CA GLY A 63 -19.60 -6.87 -0.21
C GLY A 63 -19.08 -6.43 1.15
N SER A 64 -18.00 -7.01 1.59
CA SER A 64 -17.44 -6.81 2.93
C SER A 64 -15.92 -6.73 2.91
N VAL A 65 -15.36 -5.94 3.83
CA VAL A 65 -13.91 -5.81 4.05
C VAL A 65 -13.59 -6.23 5.47
N PHE A 66 -12.56 -7.07 5.62
CA PHE A 66 -12.13 -7.59 6.91
C PHE A 66 -10.67 -7.20 7.20
N PHE A 67 -10.39 -6.90 8.45
CA PHE A 67 -9.06 -6.91 9.03
C PHE A 67 -9.04 -7.97 10.12
N LYS A 68 -8.27 -9.05 9.90
CA LYS A 68 -8.32 -10.27 10.71
C LYS A 68 -9.76 -10.79 10.81
N GLN A 69 -10.29 -10.94 12.06
CA GLN A 69 -11.67 -11.37 12.30
C GLN A 69 -12.69 -10.21 12.31
N PHE A 70 -12.25 -8.96 12.16
CA PHE A 70 -13.13 -7.80 12.26
C PHE A 70 -13.62 -7.36 10.88
N GLU A 71 -14.93 -7.36 10.68
CA GLU A 71 -15.56 -6.79 9.49
C GLU A 71 -15.57 -5.27 9.59
N ILE A 72 -14.63 -4.61 8.88
CA ILE A 72 -14.43 -3.15 8.90
C ILE A 72 -15.71 -2.41 8.51
N THR A 73 -16.44 -2.93 7.53
CA THR A 73 -17.66 -2.32 6.98
C THR A 73 -18.78 -2.13 7.99
N ARG A 74 -18.77 -2.90 9.08
CA ARG A 74 -19.81 -2.86 10.14
C ARG A 74 -19.34 -2.26 11.45
N LEU A 75 -18.08 -1.80 11.52
CA LEU A 75 -17.54 -1.29 12.78
C LEU A 75 -17.98 0.16 13.03
N PRO A 76 -18.40 0.49 14.27
CA PRO A 76 -18.58 1.88 14.68
C PRO A 76 -17.25 2.62 14.71
N GLY A 77 -17.28 3.94 14.44
CA GLY A 77 -16.09 4.77 14.24
C GLY A 77 -14.98 4.60 15.29
N ARG A 78 -15.32 4.51 16.59
CA ARG A 78 -14.33 4.30 17.66
C ARG A 78 -13.59 2.95 17.55
N LYS A 79 -14.29 1.88 17.17
CA LYS A 79 -13.67 0.56 16.97
C LYS A 79 -12.81 0.56 15.71
N LEU A 80 -13.28 1.18 14.64
CA LEU A 80 -12.53 1.34 13.40
C LEU A 80 -11.22 2.12 13.62
N GLN A 81 -11.24 3.20 14.42
CA GLN A 81 -10.02 3.93 14.77
C GLN A 81 -8.99 3.04 15.50
N ARG A 82 -9.44 2.13 16.37
CA ARG A 82 -8.52 1.18 17.03
C ARG A 82 -7.87 0.24 16.03
N ILE A 83 -8.62 -0.26 15.04
CA ILE A 83 -8.08 -1.11 13.98
C ILE A 83 -7.06 -0.35 13.12
N ARG A 84 -7.34 0.90 12.76
CA ARG A 84 -6.42 1.74 11.96
C ARG A 84 -5.04 1.94 12.61
N ARG A 85 -4.91 1.83 13.93
CA ARG A 85 -3.61 1.86 14.61
C ARG A 85 -2.70 0.69 14.22
N HIS A 86 -3.29 -0.43 13.78
CA HIS A 86 -2.57 -1.61 13.32
C HIS A 86 -2.25 -1.58 11.81
N ILE A 87 -2.64 -0.51 11.12
CA ILE A 87 -2.46 -0.35 9.67
C ILE A 87 -1.69 0.95 9.40
N GLY A 88 -0.46 0.82 8.91
CA GLY A 88 0.32 1.95 8.41
C GLY A 88 -0.05 2.28 6.95
N MET A 89 0.08 3.55 6.56
CA MET A 89 -0.15 3.97 5.17
C MET A 89 0.99 4.87 4.69
N VAL A 90 1.57 4.51 3.56
CA VAL A 90 2.55 5.31 2.81
C VAL A 90 1.90 5.77 1.52
N TYR A 91 1.67 7.08 1.40
CA TYR A 91 1.00 7.70 0.26
C TYR A 91 1.98 8.03 -0.88
N GLN A 92 1.48 8.06 -2.10
CA GLN A 92 2.24 8.39 -3.30
C GLN A 92 3.03 9.71 -3.17
N TYR A 93 2.45 10.75 -2.61
CA TYR A 93 3.07 12.05 -2.41
C TYR A 93 3.57 12.26 -0.96
N SER A 94 3.85 11.17 -0.23
CA SER A 94 4.34 11.15 1.16
C SER A 94 3.41 11.78 2.20
N ALA A 95 2.52 12.69 1.83
CA ALA A 95 1.54 13.38 2.69
C ALA A 95 2.16 13.93 4.00
N LEU A 96 3.37 14.50 3.90
CA LEU A 96 4.01 15.18 5.03
C LEU A 96 3.39 16.56 5.23
N LEU A 97 3.19 16.93 6.49
CA LEU A 97 2.73 18.27 6.87
C LEU A 97 3.86 19.26 6.65
N SER A 98 3.71 20.17 5.70
CA SER A 98 4.73 21.14 5.30
C SER A 98 5.12 22.15 6.39
N SER A 99 4.21 22.37 7.34
CA SER A 99 4.41 23.26 8.49
C SER A 99 5.08 22.59 9.69
N ARG A 100 5.43 21.31 9.60
CA ARG A 100 6.04 20.54 10.68
C ARG A 100 7.39 19.97 10.26
N THR A 101 8.32 19.88 11.23
CA THR A 101 9.62 19.22 11.00
C THR A 101 9.44 17.73 10.69
N VAL A 102 10.51 17.08 10.26
CA VAL A 102 10.58 15.61 10.13
C VAL A 102 10.20 14.93 11.45
N ARG A 103 10.79 15.38 12.57
CA ARG A 103 10.46 14.88 13.91
C ARG A 103 8.96 14.94 14.18
N ASP A 104 8.35 16.10 13.96
CA ASP A 104 6.94 16.32 14.30
C ASP A 104 5.99 15.58 13.36
N ASN A 105 6.37 15.39 12.10
CA ASN A 105 5.63 14.53 11.17
C ASN A 105 5.61 13.08 11.63
N ILE A 106 6.74 12.55 12.11
CA ILE A 106 6.85 11.16 12.56
C ILE A 106 6.18 10.99 13.93
N ALA A 107 6.31 11.97 14.83
CA ALA A 107 5.73 11.94 16.18
C ALA A 107 4.20 12.03 16.18
N LEU A 108 3.59 12.67 15.18
CA LEU A 108 2.17 12.99 15.16
C LEU A 108 1.23 11.82 15.52
N PRO A 109 1.37 10.60 14.95
CA PRO A 109 0.49 9.50 15.33
C PRO A 109 0.66 9.07 16.79
N LEU A 110 1.84 9.21 17.36
CA LEU A 110 2.09 8.90 18.77
C LEU A 110 1.47 9.94 19.68
N GLU A 111 1.61 11.23 19.35
CA GLU A 111 1.05 12.35 20.10
C GLU A 111 -0.48 12.30 20.13
N GLU A 112 -1.13 11.93 19.01
CA GLU A 112 -2.59 11.90 18.88
C GLU A 112 -3.24 10.62 19.43
N LEU A 113 -2.51 9.50 19.42
CA LEU A 113 -3.11 8.18 19.63
C LEU A 113 -2.56 7.43 20.85
N THR A 114 -1.59 7.99 21.58
CA THR A 114 -0.99 7.34 22.76
C THR A 114 -0.80 8.34 23.90
N ASP A 115 -0.66 7.83 25.13
CA ASP A 115 -0.36 8.63 26.33
C ASP A 115 1.15 8.68 26.63
N LYS A 116 2.00 8.47 25.62
CA LYS A 116 3.47 8.46 25.78
C LYS A 116 3.99 9.87 26.08
N SER A 117 4.96 9.93 26.97
CA SER A 117 5.68 11.17 27.26
C SER A 117 6.50 11.63 26.03
N ARG A 118 6.78 12.92 25.97
CA ARG A 118 7.63 13.50 24.89
C ARG A 118 8.97 12.78 24.77
N LYS A 119 9.60 12.39 25.88
CA LYS A 119 10.89 11.67 25.90
C LYS A 119 10.78 10.29 25.26
N GLU A 120 9.69 9.56 25.53
CA GLU A 120 9.43 8.24 24.91
C GLU A 120 9.15 8.40 23.41
N ILE A 121 8.36 9.41 23.03
CA ILE A 121 8.08 9.71 21.62
C ILE A 121 9.38 10.04 20.88
N ASP A 122 10.24 10.91 21.44
CA ASP A 122 11.51 11.28 20.83
C ASP A 122 12.42 10.05 20.61
N LYS A 123 12.45 9.13 21.57
CA LYS A 123 13.20 7.88 21.44
C LYS A 123 12.68 7.03 20.27
N ILE A 124 11.35 6.85 20.17
CA ILE A 124 10.73 6.09 19.07
C ILE A 124 11.02 6.75 17.72
N VAL A 125 10.89 8.09 17.65
CA VAL A 125 11.20 8.85 16.43
C VAL A 125 12.65 8.61 15.99
N ASP A 126 13.60 8.67 16.92
CA ASP A 126 15.02 8.44 16.62
C ASP A 126 15.26 7.01 16.11
N GLU A 127 14.65 6.00 16.74
CA GLU A 127 14.70 4.61 16.29
C GLU A 127 14.13 4.43 14.87
N LYS A 128 12.99 5.06 14.56
CA LYS A 128 12.38 4.94 13.22
C LYS A 128 13.16 5.73 12.17
N LEU A 129 13.76 6.88 12.52
CA LEU A 129 14.66 7.61 11.63
C LEU A 129 15.93 6.82 11.32
N GLU A 130 16.52 6.14 12.30
CA GLU A 130 17.67 5.26 12.10
C GLU A 130 17.32 4.09 11.16
N LEU A 131 16.15 3.47 11.35
CA LEU A 131 15.66 2.36 10.52
C LEU A 131 15.57 2.73 9.02
N VAL A 132 15.20 3.99 8.72
CA VAL A 132 15.07 4.47 7.33
C VAL A 132 16.30 5.24 6.83
N GLY A 133 17.42 5.24 7.60
CA GLY A 133 18.66 5.91 7.24
C GLY A 133 18.56 7.44 7.19
N MET A 134 17.78 8.04 8.12
CA MET A 134 17.48 9.48 8.16
C MET A 134 17.81 10.14 9.51
N LYS A 135 18.76 9.56 10.26
CA LYS A 135 19.08 9.96 11.65
C LYS A 135 19.35 11.47 11.82
N ASP A 136 20.09 12.05 10.87
CA ASP A 136 20.52 13.46 10.96
C ASP A 136 19.48 14.45 10.41
N SER A 137 18.32 13.95 9.96
CA SER A 137 17.29 14.76 9.29
C SER A 137 16.16 15.21 10.22
N LYS A 138 16.25 14.95 11.51
CA LYS A 138 15.19 15.14 12.51
C LYS A 138 14.59 16.55 12.51
N ASN A 139 15.42 17.57 12.36
CA ASN A 139 15.03 18.98 12.45
C ASN A 139 14.73 19.64 11.08
N LEU A 140 14.91 18.91 9.98
CA LEU A 140 14.62 19.43 8.65
C LEU A 140 13.11 19.60 8.42
N MET A 141 12.78 20.58 7.58
CA MET A 141 11.43 20.77 7.07
C MET A 141 11.21 19.89 5.81
N PRO A 142 9.98 19.50 5.48
CA PRO A 142 9.69 18.77 4.25
C PRO A 142 10.17 19.46 2.97
N SER A 143 10.26 20.77 2.95
CA SER A 143 10.79 21.55 1.81
C SER A 143 12.28 21.33 1.56
N GLU A 144 13.03 20.93 2.59
CA GLU A 144 14.48 20.67 2.53
C GLU A 144 14.82 19.24 2.12
N LEU A 145 13.79 18.37 1.93
CA LEU A 145 13.95 16.95 1.63
C LEU A 145 13.83 16.67 0.13
N SER A 146 14.70 15.80 -0.39
CA SER A 146 14.52 15.19 -1.70
C SER A 146 13.27 14.29 -1.75
N GLY A 147 12.83 13.87 -2.94
CA GLY A 147 11.70 12.95 -3.10
C GLY A 147 11.89 11.63 -2.33
N GLY A 148 13.06 11.02 -2.47
CA GLY A 148 13.40 9.78 -1.75
C GLY A 148 13.47 9.96 -0.23
N MET A 149 13.98 11.09 0.25
CA MET A 149 13.97 11.43 1.68
C MET A 149 12.54 11.57 2.21
N LYS A 150 11.64 12.23 1.46
CA LYS A 150 10.21 12.35 1.83
C LYS A 150 9.53 10.98 1.94
N LYS A 151 9.82 10.06 1.03
CA LYS A 151 9.30 8.68 1.06
C LYS A 151 9.79 7.94 2.31
N ARG A 152 11.09 8.02 2.65
CA ARG A 152 11.66 7.40 3.85
C ARG A 152 11.07 7.97 5.14
N VAL A 153 10.88 9.27 5.24
CA VAL A 153 10.20 9.91 6.38
C VAL A 153 8.74 9.47 6.50
N SER A 154 8.02 9.39 5.37
CA SER A 154 6.65 8.89 5.34
C SER A 154 6.56 7.43 5.82
N LEU A 155 7.53 6.60 5.44
CA LEU A 155 7.63 5.22 5.92
C LEU A 155 7.92 5.19 7.43
N ALA A 156 8.87 5.98 7.94
CA ALA A 156 9.13 6.09 9.37
C ALA A 156 7.87 6.47 10.16
N ARG A 157 7.08 7.45 9.66
CA ARG A 157 5.81 7.85 10.25
C ARG A 157 4.78 6.70 10.27
N ALA A 158 4.71 5.92 9.18
CA ALA A 158 3.79 4.78 9.12
C ALA A 158 4.14 3.66 10.12
N LEU A 159 5.40 3.61 10.57
CA LEU A 159 5.94 2.57 11.46
C LEU A 159 5.86 2.88 12.96
N VAL A 160 5.57 4.12 13.38
CA VAL A 160 5.69 4.52 14.81
C VAL A 160 4.69 3.84 15.74
N LEU A 161 3.54 3.39 15.22
CA LEU A 161 2.53 2.63 15.97
C LEU A 161 2.74 1.12 15.89
N GLU A 162 3.85 0.66 15.32
CA GLU A 162 4.18 -0.76 15.16
C GLU A 162 3.06 -1.55 14.44
N PRO A 163 2.68 -1.14 13.23
CA PRO A 163 1.57 -1.74 12.51
C PRO A 163 1.85 -3.20 12.13
N GLU A 164 0.80 -4.00 12.02
CA GLU A 164 0.86 -5.37 11.52
C GLU A 164 0.74 -5.44 9.99
N LEU A 165 0.13 -4.40 9.40
CA LEU A 165 -0.06 -4.24 7.96
C LEU A 165 0.39 -2.85 7.53
N ILE A 166 1.18 -2.75 6.45
CA ILE A 166 1.49 -1.48 5.81
C ILE A 166 0.96 -1.50 4.39
N LEU A 167 0.25 -0.44 4.04
CA LEU A 167 -0.28 -0.18 2.72
C LEU A 167 0.62 0.86 2.02
N PHE A 168 1.08 0.54 0.81
CA PHE A 168 1.93 1.42 0.01
C PHE A 168 1.21 1.80 -1.28
N ASP A 169 0.99 3.09 -1.47
CA ASP A 169 0.43 3.65 -2.69
C ASP A 169 1.56 4.26 -3.53
N GLU A 170 2.00 3.53 -4.58
CA GLU A 170 3.06 3.94 -5.50
C GLU A 170 4.34 4.40 -4.77
N PRO A 171 4.99 3.53 -3.96
CA PRO A 171 6.06 3.96 -3.05
C PRO A 171 7.30 4.50 -3.77
N VAL A 172 7.58 4.04 -4.99
CA VAL A 172 8.79 4.42 -5.75
C VAL A 172 8.51 5.36 -6.91
N ALA A 173 7.24 5.71 -7.15
CA ALA A 173 6.87 6.60 -8.26
C ALA A 173 7.63 7.94 -8.20
N GLY A 174 8.23 8.30 -9.34
CA GLY A 174 8.99 9.55 -9.50
C GLY A 174 10.39 9.54 -8.88
N LEU A 175 10.90 8.38 -8.46
CA LEU A 175 12.28 8.20 -8.03
C LEU A 175 13.15 7.66 -9.17
N ASP A 176 14.44 7.97 -9.10
CA ASP A 176 15.43 7.32 -9.96
C ASP A 176 15.60 5.83 -9.56
N PRO A 177 16.13 4.97 -10.45
CA PRO A 177 16.23 3.53 -10.20
C PRO A 177 17.03 3.15 -8.94
N VAL A 178 18.05 3.95 -8.58
CA VAL A 178 18.86 3.67 -7.39
C VAL A 178 18.05 3.94 -6.13
N MET A 179 17.38 5.09 -6.07
CA MET A 179 16.52 5.43 -4.93
C MET A 179 15.29 4.52 -4.83
N ALA A 180 14.72 4.09 -5.95
CA ALA A 180 13.68 3.08 -5.97
C ALA A 180 14.15 1.78 -5.31
N SER A 181 15.36 1.30 -5.67
CA SER A 181 15.96 0.11 -5.06
C SER A 181 16.14 0.24 -3.55
N VAL A 182 16.54 1.41 -3.05
CA VAL A 182 16.67 1.68 -1.60
C VAL A 182 15.31 1.55 -0.88
N ILE A 183 14.24 2.06 -1.47
CA ILE A 183 12.89 1.92 -0.89
C ILE A 183 12.43 0.46 -0.93
N ASP A 184 12.68 -0.24 -2.04
CA ASP A 184 12.36 -1.66 -2.19
C ASP A 184 13.05 -2.51 -1.11
N GLU A 185 14.34 -2.30 -0.86
CA GLU A 185 15.08 -2.99 0.20
C GLU A 185 14.53 -2.68 1.59
N LEU A 186 14.10 -1.44 1.87
CA LEU A 186 13.45 -1.10 3.12
C LEU A 186 12.14 -1.89 3.30
N VAL A 187 11.31 -1.99 2.27
CA VAL A 187 10.06 -2.77 2.31
C VAL A 187 10.33 -4.26 2.55
N ILE A 188 11.32 -4.84 1.85
CA ILE A 188 11.74 -6.24 2.03
C ILE A 188 12.22 -6.47 3.46
N ASN A 189 13.13 -5.64 3.94
CA ASN A 189 13.69 -5.76 5.30
C ASN A 189 12.62 -5.66 6.39
N LEU A 190 11.63 -4.75 6.23
CA LEU A 190 10.51 -4.62 7.16
C LEU A 190 9.67 -5.90 7.21
N SER A 191 9.34 -6.46 6.04
CA SER A 191 8.55 -7.70 5.99
C SER A 191 9.31 -8.88 6.59
N GLU A 192 10.60 -9.04 6.28
CA GLU A 192 11.39 -10.20 6.70
C GLU A 192 11.84 -10.13 8.17
N LYS A 193 12.33 -8.97 8.62
CA LYS A 193 12.86 -8.79 9.98
C LYS A 193 11.79 -8.47 11.01
N SER A 194 10.84 -7.60 10.66
CA SER A 194 9.78 -7.15 11.59
C SER A 194 8.47 -7.92 11.42
N LYS A 195 8.41 -8.90 10.48
CA LYS A 195 7.24 -9.73 10.22
C LYS A 195 5.97 -8.92 9.87
N VAL A 196 6.15 -7.74 9.32
CA VAL A 196 5.06 -6.87 8.88
C VAL A 196 4.55 -7.34 7.53
N THR A 197 3.23 -7.38 7.38
CA THR A 197 2.59 -7.62 6.08
C THR A 197 2.60 -6.35 5.25
N CYS A 198 2.86 -6.46 3.95
CA CYS A 198 2.88 -5.33 3.04
C CYS A 198 1.89 -5.55 1.90
N VAL A 199 1.05 -4.55 1.62
CA VAL A 199 0.26 -4.48 0.38
C VAL A 199 0.73 -3.26 -0.39
N ILE A 200 1.23 -3.49 -1.58
CA ILE A 200 1.84 -2.47 -2.43
C ILE A 200 1.01 -2.36 -3.71
N VAL A 201 0.58 -1.16 -4.05
CA VAL A 201 0.02 -0.90 -5.38
C VAL A 201 1.05 -0.13 -6.19
N THR A 202 1.33 -0.60 -7.41
CA THR A 202 2.29 0.06 -8.30
C THR A 202 2.06 -0.32 -9.76
N HIS A 203 2.62 0.48 -10.66
CA HIS A 203 2.78 0.20 -12.08
C HIS A 203 4.26 0.06 -12.47
N GLU A 204 5.19 0.18 -11.52
CA GLU A 204 6.64 0.05 -11.72
C GLU A 204 7.05 -1.42 -11.66
N MET A 205 7.25 -2.04 -12.82
CA MET A 205 7.45 -3.50 -12.93
C MET A 205 8.73 -3.98 -12.23
N ASP A 206 9.84 -3.28 -12.38
CA ASP A 206 11.11 -3.69 -11.78
C ASP A 206 11.01 -3.75 -10.25
N SER A 207 10.39 -2.75 -9.64
CA SER A 207 10.10 -2.72 -8.20
C SER A 207 9.12 -3.84 -7.82
N ALA A 208 8.03 -3.99 -8.57
CA ALA A 208 7.02 -5.01 -8.32
C ALA A 208 7.63 -6.42 -8.25
N PHE A 209 8.46 -6.79 -9.24
CA PHE A 209 9.13 -8.09 -9.29
C PHE A 209 10.20 -8.27 -8.21
N ARG A 210 10.84 -7.19 -7.77
CA ARG A 210 11.84 -7.22 -6.69
C ARG A 210 11.20 -7.46 -5.33
N ILE A 211 10.06 -6.80 -5.06
CA ILE A 211 9.43 -6.80 -3.73
C ILE A 211 8.51 -7.99 -3.52
N ALA A 212 7.73 -8.38 -4.54
CA ALA A 212 6.59 -9.27 -4.38
C ALA A 212 6.97 -10.67 -3.90
N THR A 213 6.19 -11.20 -2.94
CA THR A 213 6.08 -12.65 -2.70
C THR A 213 4.87 -13.23 -3.44
N ARG A 214 3.85 -12.40 -3.69
CA ARG A 214 2.68 -12.68 -4.51
C ARG A 214 2.22 -11.41 -5.21
N MET A 215 1.68 -11.57 -6.40
CA MET A 215 1.17 -10.49 -7.24
C MET A 215 -0.30 -10.76 -7.57
N ALA A 216 -1.06 -9.69 -7.77
CA ALA A 216 -2.44 -9.73 -8.26
C ALA A 216 -2.61 -8.66 -9.33
N MET A 217 -3.22 -9.00 -10.47
CA MET A 217 -3.49 -8.05 -11.55
C MET A 217 -4.93 -7.56 -11.48
N LEU A 218 -5.09 -6.25 -11.27
CA LEU A 218 -6.38 -5.56 -11.32
C LEU A 218 -6.60 -4.95 -12.71
N TYR A 219 -7.65 -5.40 -13.38
CA TYR A 219 -8.03 -4.90 -14.70
C TYR A 219 -9.55 -4.74 -14.79
N HIS A 220 -10.02 -3.59 -15.27
CA HIS A 220 -11.45 -3.23 -15.32
C HIS A 220 -12.22 -3.55 -14.04
N GLY A 221 -11.63 -3.18 -12.89
CA GLY A 221 -12.24 -3.38 -11.58
C GLY A 221 -12.28 -4.82 -11.08
N LYS A 222 -11.63 -5.76 -11.74
CA LYS A 222 -11.58 -7.18 -11.36
C LYS A 222 -10.14 -7.66 -11.16
N ILE A 223 -9.94 -8.57 -10.21
CA ILE A 223 -8.69 -9.34 -10.14
C ILE A 223 -8.77 -10.44 -11.19
N ILE A 224 -7.94 -10.33 -12.24
CA ILE A 224 -7.97 -11.25 -13.38
C ILE A 224 -6.96 -12.39 -13.26
N GLU A 225 -5.92 -12.21 -12.45
CA GLU A 225 -4.90 -13.23 -12.18
C GLU A 225 -4.17 -12.93 -10.88
N GLU A 226 -3.80 -13.99 -10.14
CA GLU A 226 -2.95 -13.94 -8.96
C GLU A 226 -1.92 -15.06 -9.02
N GLY A 227 -0.69 -14.79 -8.56
CA GLY A 227 0.38 -15.79 -8.53
C GLY A 227 1.66 -15.26 -7.93
N THR A 228 2.68 -16.11 -7.84
CA THR A 228 4.06 -15.70 -7.56
C THR A 228 4.61 -14.88 -8.73
N PRO A 229 5.69 -14.10 -8.53
CA PRO A 229 6.34 -13.38 -9.63
C PRO A 229 6.71 -14.28 -10.80
N GLU A 230 7.14 -15.51 -10.53
CA GLU A 230 7.52 -16.51 -11.57
C GLU A 230 6.31 -17.02 -12.34
N GLU A 231 5.18 -17.23 -11.67
CA GLU A 231 3.91 -17.63 -12.30
C GLU A 231 3.38 -16.51 -13.18
N MET A 232 3.38 -15.27 -12.67
CA MET A 232 2.93 -14.09 -13.41
C MET A 232 3.75 -13.86 -14.70
N LYS A 233 5.08 -14.05 -14.65
CA LYS A 233 5.94 -13.97 -15.86
C LYS A 233 5.58 -15.01 -16.93
N LYS A 234 5.00 -16.12 -16.52
CA LYS A 234 4.60 -17.23 -17.42
C LYS A 234 3.11 -17.20 -17.76
N SER A 235 2.42 -16.15 -17.37
CA SER A 235 0.99 -16.01 -17.63
C SER A 235 0.67 -16.14 -19.11
N ARG A 236 -0.41 -16.89 -19.39
CA ARG A 236 -0.98 -17.02 -20.74
C ARG A 236 -2.14 -16.03 -20.96
N ASN A 237 -2.51 -15.28 -19.94
CA ASN A 237 -3.51 -14.23 -20.05
C ASN A 237 -2.91 -13.08 -20.90
N PRO A 238 -3.49 -12.73 -22.05
CA PRO A 238 -2.91 -11.74 -22.96
C PRO A 238 -2.86 -10.33 -22.32
N VAL A 239 -3.81 -9.97 -21.46
CA VAL A 239 -3.80 -8.70 -20.72
C VAL A 239 -2.63 -8.65 -19.76
N VAL A 240 -2.43 -9.71 -18.97
CA VAL A 240 -1.32 -9.79 -18.00
C VAL A 240 0.02 -9.77 -18.74
N SER A 241 0.18 -10.60 -19.78
CA SER A 241 1.39 -10.64 -20.57
C SER A 241 1.72 -9.28 -21.19
N GLN A 242 0.74 -8.63 -21.82
CA GLN A 242 0.90 -7.29 -22.39
C GLN A 242 1.33 -6.26 -21.34
N PHE A 243 0.67 -6.26 -20.18
CA PHE A 243 0.97 -5.30 -19.11
C PHE A 243 2.39 -5.50 -18.56
N LEU A 244 2.80 -6.74 -18.33
CA LEU A 244 4.11 -7.06 -17.75
C LEU A 244 5.27 -6.80 -18.72
N THR A 245 5.05 -6.98 -20.04
CA THR A 245 6.09 -6.78 -21.07
C THR A 245 6.12 -5.36 -21.63
N GLY A 246 5.07 -4.56 -21.39
CA GLY A 246 4.93 -3.23 -22.00
C GLY A 246 4.69 -3.28 -23.51
N SER A 247 4.17 -4.41 -24.02
CA SER A 247 3.92 -4.56 -25.47
C SER A 247 2.94 -3.52 -26.00
N THR A 248 3.24 -2.97 -27.16
CA THR A 248 2.35 -2.08 -27.93
C THR A 248 1.29 -2.83 -28.73
N GLU A 249 1.30 -4.15 -28.70
CA GLU A 249 0.30 -5.02 -29.34
C GLU A 249 -0.43 -5.83 -28.27
N GLY A 250 -1.78 -5.87 -28.34
CA GLY A 250 -2.62 -6.67 -27.45
C GLY A 250 -3.87 -5.94 -26.95
N PRO A 251 -4.70 -6.65 -26.17
CA PRO A 251 -6.07 -6.25 -25.86
C PRO A 251 -6.17 -4.88 -25.13
N ILE A 252 -5.21 -4.53 -24.29
CA ILE A 252 -5.22 -3.27 -23.55
C ILE A 252 -5.25 -2.03 -24.49
N LEU A 253 -4.50 -2.08 -25.60
CA LEU A 253 -4.44 -0.96 -26.54
C LEU A 253 -5.53 -1.04 -27.63
N GLU A 254 -6.01 -2.22 -27.96
CA GLU A 254 -7.15 -2.40 -28.86
C GLU A 254 -8.41 -1.74 -28.26
N GLU A 255 -8.73 -2.02 -27.01
CA GLU A 255 -9.85 -1.39 -26.27
C GLU A 255 -9.71 0.15 -26.17
N THR A 256 -8.47 0.64 -26.03
CA THR A 256 -8.22 2.09 -25.95
C THR A 256 -8.45 2.78 -27.31
N LYS A 257 -8.13 2.12 -28.42
CA LYS A 257 -8.36 2.63 -29.77
C LYS A 257 -9.86 2.70 -30.09
N ASP A 258 -10.61 1.68 -29.71
CA ASP A 258 -12.06 1.63 -29.93
C ASP A 258 -12.77 2.74 -29.12
N ALA A 259 -12.29 3.04 -27.90
CA ALA A 259 -12.83 4.12 -27.07
C ALA A 259 -12.50 5.54 -27.56
N ILE A 260 -11.50 5.73 -28.41
CA ILE A 260 -11.13 7.04 -29.00
C ILE A 260 -11.88 7.27 -30.32
N THR A 261 -12.37 6.19 -30.96
CA THR A 261 -13.02 6.25 -32.31
C THR A 261 -14.55 6.34 -32.21
N THR A 262 -15.12 6.27 -31.00
CA THR A 262 -16.55 6.46 -30.66
C THR A 262 -16.77 7.80 -29.96
#